data_ef267837321149ed46fe48fb2c6d61b7
#
_entry.id   ef267837321149ed46fe48fb2c6d61b7
#
_cell.length_a   1.000
_cell.length_b   1.000
_cell.length_c   1.000
_cell.angle_alpha   90.00
_cell.angle_beta   90.00
_cell.angle_gamma   90.00
#
_symmetry.space_group_name_H-M   'P 1'
#
loop_
_entity.id
_entity.type
_entity.pdbx_description
1 polymer ?
#
loop_
_entity_poly.entity_id
_entity_poly.type
_entity_poly.pdbx_seq_one_letter_code
_entity_poly.pdbx_strand_id
1 'polypeptide(L)'
;MTKTATPERRSQASLCCDIYRNAKMGAEAIINLLPTVEDEKLKSELTLQLTRYEEFAANAKEMLEKQGEKPLEESGFSRLMAKMGIKMNTMIDKTSSHVAQMVIEGAVMGITDLQKRLNDGGDYGRAEPMAKKLIAFEEDTVERMKEYL
;
A
#
# COMPACT_ATOMS: atom_id res chain seq x y z
N MET A 1 27.07 12.96 18.45
CA MET A 1 25.95 12.93 19.39
C MET A 1 24.69 12.46 18.69
N THR A 2 24.25 11.27 19.00
CA THR A 2 23.05 10.70 18.41
C THR A 2 21.84 11.35 19.06
N LYS A 3 21.03 12.03 18.27
CA LYS A 3 19.73 12.52 18.74
C LYS A 3 18.84 11.32 19.05
N THR A 4 18.53 11.16 20.31
CA THR A 4 17.53 10.15 20.70
C THR A 4 16.17 10.67 20.25
N ALA A 5 15.51 9.94 19.36
CA ALA A 5 14.17 10.31 18.90
C ALA A 5 13.19 10.21 20.06
N THR A 6 12.24 11.15 20.14
CA THR A 6 11.15 11.09 21.11
C THR A 6 10.24 9.90 20.77
N PRO A 7 9.48 9.35 21.74
CA PRO A 7 8.51 8.29 21.45
C PRO A 7 7.52 8.65 20.34
N GLU A 8 7.06 9.90 20.30
CA GLU A 8 6.17 10.40 19.24
C GLU A 8 6.83 10.34 17.86
N ARG A 9 8.10 10.76 17.76
CA ARG A 9 8.84 10.69 16.50
C ARG A 9 9.02 9.26 16.03
N ARG A 10 9.31 8.34 16.94
CA ARG A 10 9.46 6.93 16.61
C ARG A 10 8.14 6.34 16.13
N SER A 11 7.04 6.67 16.77
CA SER A 11 5.71 6.21 16.39
C SER A 11 5.32 6.77 15.01
N GLN A 12 5.58 8.06 14.78
CA GLN A 12 5.31 8.69 13.50
C GLN A 12 6.13 8.04 12.38
N ALA A 13 7.44 7.83 12.60
CA ALA A 13 8.31 7.17 11.64
C ALA A 13 7.86 5.73 11.37
N SER A 14 7.46 5.00 12.42
CA SER A 14 6.97 3.64 12.30
C SER A 14 5.72 3.57 11.43
N LEU A 15 4.75 4.46 11.65
CA LEU A 15 3.54 4.51 10.83
C LEU A 15 3.85 4.94 9.40
N CYS A 16 4.76 5.89 9.20
CA CYS A 16 5.21 6.27 7.86
C CYS A 16 5.80 5.08 7.10
N CYS A 17 6.58 4.24 7.79
CA CYS A 17 7.12 3.01 7.19
C CYS A 17 6.01 2.06 6.78
N ASP A 18 4.97 1.91 7.60
CA ASP A 18 3.82 1.07 7.29
C ASP A 18 3.06 1.60 6.08
N ILE A 19 2.85 2.92 6.00
CA ILE A 19 2.20 3.58 4.87
C ILE A 19 3.02 3.37 3.59
N TYR A 20 4.33 3.61 3.67
CA TYR A 20 5.24 3.41 2.54
C TYR A 20 5.16 1.97 2.03
N ARG A 21 5.25 1.01 2.93
CA ARG A 21 5.17 -0.42 2.60
C ARG A 21 3.85 -0.80 1.94
N ASN A 22 2.74 -0.37 2.54
CA ASN A 22 1.39 -0.61 2.00
C ASN A 22 1.28 -0.07 0.58
N ALA A 23 1.67 1.20 0.39
CA ALA A 23 1.58 1.86 -0.91
C ALA A 23 2.49 1.20 -1.96
N LYS A 24 3.71 0.82 -1.59
CA LYS A 24 4.64 0.12 -2.50
C LYS A 24 4.10 -1.25 -2.89
N MET A 25 3.53 -1.98 -1.95
CA MET A 25 2.93 -3.27 -2.23
C MET A 25 1.75 -3.14 -3.18
N GLY A 26 0.87 -2.15 -2.96
CA GLY A 26 -0.25 -1.88 -3.84
C GLY A 26 0.21 -1.53 -5.25
N ALA A 27 1.20 -0.64 -5.36
CA ALA A 27 1.77 -0.24 -6.64
C ALA A 27 2.37 -1.43 -7.41
N GLU A 28 3.20 -2.23 -6.73
CA GLU A 28 3.82 -3.40 -7.36
C GLU A 28 2.79 -4.45 -7.79
N ALA A 29 1.76 -4.66 -6.98
CA ALA A 29 0.68 -5.58 -7.33
C ALA A 29 0.00 -5.14 -8.63
N ILE A 30 -0.29 -3.85 -8.76
CA ILE A 30 -0.93 -3.32 -9.97
C ILE A 30 0.02 -3.40 -11.17
N ILE A 31 1.29 -3.06 -11.00
CA ILE A 31 2.30 -3.17 -12.06
C ILE A 31 2.33 -4.61 -12.61
N ASN A 32 2.29 -5.59 -11.72
CA ASN A 32 2.31 -6.99 -12.12
C ASN A 32 1.01 -7.46 -12.78
N LEU A 33 -0.13 -6.88 -12.39
CA LEU A 33 -1.44 -7.25 -12.94
C LEU A 33 -1.73 -6.59 -14.29
N LEU A 34 -1.29 -5.33 -14.48
CA LEU A 34 -1.62 -4.55 -15.67
C LEU A 34 -1.39 -5.28 -17.01
N PRO A 35 -0.26 -5.99 -17.20
CA PRO A 35 -0.04 -6.68 -18.46
C PRO A 35 -1.05 -7.79 -18.76
N THR A 36 -1.76 -8.30 -17.74
CA THR A 36 -2.74 -9.37 -17.90
C THR A 36 -4.14 -8.85 -18.17
N VAL A 37 -4.39 -7.55 -17.98
CA VAL A 37 -5.72 -6.95 -18.09
C VAL A 37 -6.04 -6.64 -19.56
N GLU A 38 -7.13 -7.19 -20.06
CA GLU A 38 -7.61 -6.94 -21.41
C GLU A 38 -8.71 -5.87 -21.46
N ASP A 39 -9.52 -5.78 -20.40
CA ASP A 39 -10.59 -4.80 -20.28
C ASP A 39 -10.01 -3.39 -20.14
N GLU A 40 -10.30 -2.52 -21.10
CA GLU A 40 -9.74 -1.16 -21.13
C GLU A 40 -10.23 -0.29 -19.96
N LYS A 41 -11.47 -0.48 -19.53
CA LYS A 41 -12.01 0.26 -18.39
C LYS A 41 -11.30 -0.14 -17.10
N LEU A 42 -11.12 -1.43 -16.89
CA LEU A 42 -10.38 -1.94 -15.72
C LEU A 42 -8.93 -1.48 -15.77
N LYS A 43 -8.31 -1.51 -16.93
CA LYS A 43 -6.93 -1.04 -17.12
C LYS A 43 -6.79 0.44 -16.71
N SER A 44 -7.74 1.28 -17.12
CA SER A 44 -7.76 2.70 -16.74
C SER A 44 -7.92 2.88 -15.23
N GLU A 45 -8.82 2.12 -14.62
CA GLU A 45 -9.02 2.15 -13.16
C GLU A 45 -7.73 1.77 -12.41
N LEU A 46 -7.09 0.69 -12.84
CA LEU A 46 -5.85 0.23 -12.20
C LEU A 46 -4.71 1.23 -12.40
N THR A 47 -4.64 1.89 -13.54
CA THR A 47 -3.63 2.92 -13.80
C THR A 47 -3.80 4.11 -12.85
N LEU A 48 -5.04 4.53 -12.61
CA LEU A 48 -5.33 5.59 -11.63
C LEU A 48 -4.96 5.15 -10.21
N GLN A 49 -5.26 3.92 -9.84
CA GLN A 49 -4.89 3.37 -8.53
C GLN A 49 -3.37 3.34 -8.37
N LEU A 50 -2.66 2.93 -9.41
CA LEU A 50 -1.19 2.91 -9.39
C LEU A 50 -0.62 4.29 -9.10
N THR A 51 -1.11 5.31 -9.80
CA THR A 51 -0.69 6.70 -9.59
C THR A 51 -0.91 7.12 -8.13
N ARG A 52 -2.07 6.79 -7.57
CA ARG A 52 -2.38 7.14 -6.19
C ARG A 52 -1.47 6.44 -5.19
N TYR A 53 -1.21 5.14 -5.39
CA TYR A 53 -0.28 4.41 -4.53
C TYR A 53 1.13 5.01 -4.59
N GLU A 54 1.59 5.37 -5.77
CA GLU A 54 2.90 6.00 -5.93
C GLU A 54 2.99 7.36 -5.20
N GLU A 55 1.91 8.14 -5.23
CA GLU A 55 1.83 9.40 -4.48
C GLU A 55 1.91 9.16 -2.98
N PHE A 56 1.18 8.18 -2.46
CA PHE A 56 1.25 7.83 -1.03
C PHE A 56 2.65 7.39 -0.63
N ALA A 57 3.29 6.56 -1.45
CA ALA A 57 4.66 6.11 -1.18
C ALA A 57 5.64 7.27 -1.17
N ALA A 58 5.54 8.17 -2.13
CA ALA A 58 6.41 9.35 -2.21
C ALA A 58 6.21 10.28 -1.01
N ASN A 59 4.97 10.50 -0.60
CA ASN A 59 4.66 11.36 0.54
C ASN A 59 5.17 10.76 1.86
N ALA A 60 5.01 9.47 2.04
CA ALA A 60 5.53 8.77 3.23
C ALA A 60 7.05 8.80 3.27
N LYS A 61 7.70 8.58 2.14
CA LYS A 61 9.16 8.66 2.02
C LYS A 61 9.67 10.06 2.35
N GLU A 62 9.03 11.09 1.82
CA GLU A 62 9.38 12.48 2.12
C GLU A 62 9.29 12.77 3.61
N MET A 63 8.20 12.33 4.25
CA MET A 63 8.02 12.53 5.69
C MET A 63 9.11 11.83 6.50
N LEU A 64 9.51 10.62 6.10
CA LEU A 64 10.60 9.89 6.74
C LEU A 64 11.93 10.62 6.56
N GLU A 65 12.22 11.12 5.38
CA GLU A 65 13.47 11.84 5.09
C GLU A 65 13.57 13.11 5.92
N LYS A 66 12.46 13.83 6.12
CA LYS A 66 12.42 15.04 6.96
C LYS A 66 12.72 14.74 8.43
N GLN A 67 12.50 13.49 8.86
CA GLN A 67 12.82 13.03 10.22
C GLN A 67 14.22 12.44 10.33
N GLY A 68 14.98 12.40 9.23
CA GLY A 68 16.28 11.75 9.18
C GLY A 68 16.22 10.23 9.13
N GLU A 69 15.05 9.69 8.84
CA GLU A 69 14.84 8.25 8.72
C GLU A 69 14.83 7.81 7.27
N LYS A 70 15.09 6.53 7.03
CA LYS A 70 14.96 5.92 5.69
C LYS A 70 13.88 4.86 5.73
N PRO A 71 13.12 4.69 4.61
CA PRO A 71 12.20 3.58 4.51
C PRO A 71 12.96 2.26 4.66
N LEU A 72 12.40 1.36 5.48
CA LEU A 72 12.99 0.04 5.66
C LEU A 72 12.71 -0.82 4.42
N GLU A 73 13.71 -0.97 3.57
CA GLU A 73 13.72 -1.98 2.53
C GLU A 73 14.33 -3.25 3.10
N GLU A 74 13.60 -3.83 4.04
CA GLU A 74 14.07 -5.03 4.72
C GLU A 74 13.85 -6.30 3.90
N SER A 75 14.63 -7.33 4.23
CA SER A 75 14.48 -8.66 3.66
C SER A 75 13.05 -9.20 3.76
N GLY A 76 12.32 -8.84 4.83
CA GLY A 76 10.91 -9.21 5.01
C GLY A 76 10.00 -8.61 3.96
N PHE A 77 10.21 -7.34 3.61
CA PHE A 77 9.47 -6.65 2.55
C PHE A 77 9.78 -7.28 1.19
N SER A 78 11.07 -7.52 0.91
CA SER A 78 11.50 -8.16 -0.34
C SER A 78 10.91 -9.56 -0.48
N ARG A 79 10.86 -10.33 0.61
CA ARG A 79 10.23 -11.66 0.60
C ARG A 79 8.75 -11.59 0.30
N LEU A 80 8.05 -10.64 0.90
CA LEU A 80 6.62 -10.47 0.69
C LEU A 80 6.33 -10.09 -0.76
N MET A 81 7.13 -9.19 -1.33
CA MET A 81 7.02 -8.80 -2.73
C MET A 81 7.32 -9.98 -3.67
N ALA A 82 8.31 -10.79 -3.33
CA ALA A 82 8.64 -11.99 -4.09
C ALA A 82 7.48 -13.00 -4.08
N LYS A 83 6.86 -13.21 -2.93
CA LYS A 83 5.68 -14.09 -2.80
C LYS A 83 4.51 -13.58 -3.65
N MET A 84 4.26 -12.29 -3.65
CA MET A 84 3.22 -11.69 -4.49
C MET A 84 3.54 -11.87 -5.97
N GLY A 85 4.78 -11.64 -6.37
CA GLY A 85 5.24 -11.83 -7.74
C GLY A 85 5.07 -13.28 -8.21
N ILE A 86 5.43 -14.24 -7.38
CA ILE A 86 5.25 -15.66 -7.68
C ILE A 86 3.76 -15.99 -7.84
N LYS A 87 2.93 -15.54 -6.90
CA LYS A 87 1.47 -15.78 -6.96
C LYS A 87 0.87 -15.23 -8.24
N MET A 88 1.29 -14.04 -8.67
CA MET A 88 0.80 -13.41 -9.90
C MET A 88 1.33 -14.10 -11.15
N ASN A 89 2.61 -14.49 -11.15
CA ASN A 89 3.22 -15.19 -12.28
C ASN A 89 2.64 -16.56 -12.53
N THR A 90 2.11 -17.22 -11.49
CA THR A 90 1.45 -18.52 -11.58
C THR A 90 -0.06 -18.42 -11.76
N MET A 91 -0.58 -17.20 -11.90
CA MET A 91 -2.00 -16.97 -12.07
C MET A 91 -2.49 -17.56 -13.40
N ILE A 92 -3.44 -18.49 -13.32
CA ILE A 92 -4.03 -19.15 -14.47
C ILE A 92 -5.25 -18.37 -14.98
N ASP A 93 -6.07 -17.87 -14.05
CA ASP A 93 -7.28 -17.09 -14.37
C ASP A 93 -6.93 -15.61 -14.49
N LYS A 94 -7.06 -15.08 -15.72
CA LYS A 94 -6.76 -13.68 -16.05
C LYS A 94 -8.03 -12.87 -16.34
N THR A 95 -9.20 -13.37 -15.95
CA THR A 95 -10.45 -12.65 -16.13
C THR A 95 -10.47 -11.36 -15.31
N SER A 96 -11.26 -10.39 -15.76
CA SER A 96 -11.45 -9.13 -15.02
C SER A 96 -11.96 -9.41 -13.60
N SER A 97 -12.83 -10.39 -13.44
CA SER A 97 -13.34 -10.82 -12.13
C SER A 97 -12.21 -11.28 -11.20
N HIS A 98 -11.31 -12.10 -11.68
CA HIS A 98 -10.19 -12.61 -10.87
C HIS A 98 -9.20 -11.50 -10.53
N VAL A 99 -8.88 -10.64 -11.50
CA VAL A 99 -8.01 -9.48 -11.29
C VAL A 99 -8.61 -8.57 -10.21
N ALA A 100 -9.90 -8.26 -10.32
CA ALA A 100 -10.61 -7.44 -9.34
C ALA A 100 -10.57 -8.08 -7.94
N GLN A 101 -10.77 -9.39 -7.87
CA GLN A 101 -10.68 -10.12 -6.61
C GLN A 101 -9.31 -9.96 -5.95
N MET A 102 -8.24 -10.10 -6.72
CA MET A 102 -6.88 -9.94 -6.21
C MET A 102 -6.62 -8.52 -5.71
N VAL A 103 -7.11 -7.51 -6.42
CA VAL A 103 -6.98 -6.11 -6.00
C VAL A 103 -7.75 -5.88 -4.69
N ILE A 104 -8.96 -6.42 -4.58
CA ILE A 104 -9.77 -6.33 -3.36
C ILE A 104 -9.04 -6.97 -2.18
N GLU A 105 -8.53 -8.17 -2.35
CA GLU A 105 -7.81 -8.89 -1.29
C GLU A 105 -6.59 -8.09 -0.80
N GLY A 106 -5.82 -7.52 -1.72
CA GLY A 106 -4.68 -6.69 -1.37
C GLY A 106 -5.08 -5.41 -0.63
N ALA A 107 -6.13 -4.74 -1.10
CA ALA A 107 -6.63 -3.51 -0.46
C ALA A 107 -7.15 -3.80 0.95
N VAL A 108 -7.91 -4.88 1.14
CA VAL A 108 -8.42 -5.29 2.45
C VAL A 108 -7.27 -5.60 3.42
N MET A 109 -6.22 -6.25 2.95
CA MET A 109 -5.03 -6.50 3.76
C MET A 109 -4.41 -5.18 4.21
N GLY A 110 -4.24 -4.23 3.30
CA GLY A 110 -3.69 -2.92 3.60
C GLY A 110 -4.52 -2.15 4.62
N ILE A 111 -5.84 -2.12 4.43
CA ILE A 111 -6.79 -1.48 5.35
C ILE A 111 -6.65 -2.10 6.75
N THR A 112 -6.65 -3.41 6.81
CA THR A 112 -6.58 -4.15 8.08
C THR A 112 -5.30 -3.83 8.84
N ASP A 113 -4.17 -3.86 8.16
CA ASP A 113 -2.87 -3.60 8.79
C ASP A 113 -2.76 -2.17 9.32
N LEU A 114 -3.18 -1.19 8.53
CA LEU A 114 -3.15 0.21 8.96
C LEU A 114 -4.15 0.48 10.08
N GLN A 115 -5.35 -0.08 9.98
CA GLN A 115 -6.37 0.12 11.02
C GLN A 115 -5.94 -0.46 12.36
N LYS A 116 -5.33 -1.64 12.35
CA LYS A 116 -4.76 -2.23 13.58
C LYS A 116 -3.72 -1.33 14.21
N ARG A 117 -2.86 -0.74 13.39
CA ARG A 117 -1.84 0.18 13.88
C ARG A 117 -2.48 1.42 14.50
N LEU A 118 -3.48 2.01 13.85
CA LEU A 118 -4.17 3.19 14.38
C LEU A 118 -4.91 2.89 15.68
N ASN A 119 -5.43 1.68 15.81
CA ASN A 119 -6.21 1.26 16.98
C ASN A 119 -5.35 0.93 18.21
N ASP A 120 -4.04 0.86 18.08
CA ASP A 120 -3.17 0.51 19.22
C ASP A 120 -2.98 1.65 20.21
N GLY A 121 -3.51 2.83 19.93
CA GLY A 121 -3.49 3.97 20.83
C GLY A 121 -2.21 4.81 20.79
N GLY A 122 -1.32 4.57 19.85
CA GLY A 122 -0.11 5.36 19.69
C GLY A 122 -0.41 6.78 19.22
N ASP A 123 0.53 7.69 19.49
CA ASP A 123 0.50 9.03 18.95
C ASP A 123 1.36 9.04 17.68
N TYR A 124 0.72 9.19 16.53
CA TYR A 124 1.37 9.08 15.23
C TYR A 124 1.58 10.43 14.54
N GLY A 125 1.21 11.53 15.19
CA GLY A 125 1.45 12.87 14.66
C GLY A 125 0.91 13.05 13.25
N ARG A 126 1.75 13.59 12.37
CA ARG A 126 1.35 13.90 10.98
C ARG A 126 1.15 12.67 10.10
N ALA A 127 1.62 11.51 10.52
CA ALA A 127 1.42 10.28 9.77
C ALA A 127 -0.02 9.77 9.89
N GLU A 128 -0.73 10.11 10.96
CA GLU A 128 -2.10 9.63 11.18
C GLU A 128 -3.09 10.06 10.09
N PRO A 129 -3.16 11.35 9.70
CA PRO A 129 -4.05 11.75 8.59
C PRO A 129 -3.69 11.07 7.27
N MET A 130 -2.41 10.84 7.01
CA MET A 130 -1.94 10.16 5.82
C MET A 130 -2.40 8.70 5.80
N ALA A 131 -2.29 8.00 6.93
CA ALA A 131 -2.77 6.63 7.07
C ALA A 131 -4.29 6.55 6.83
N LYS A 132 -5.04 7.47 7.39
CA LYS A 132 -6.50 7.53 7.22
C LYS A 132 -6.89 7.77 5.76
N LYS A 133 -6.14 8.61 5.05
CA LYS A 133 -6.36 8.85 3.62
C LYS A 133 -6.08 7.62 2.79
N LEU A 134 -5.02 6.88 3.12
CA LEU A 134 -4.70 5.64 2.42
C LEU A 134 -5.78 4.58 2.66
N ILE A 135 -6.26 4.45 3.89
CA ILE A 135 -7.37 3.55 4.22
C ILE A 135 -8.62 3.92 3.40
N ALA A 136 -8.98 5.21 3.37
CA ALA A 136 -10.14 5.67 2.61
C ALA A 136 -10.00 5.39 1.11
N PHE A 137 -8.80 5.58 0.57
CA PHE A 137 -8.49 5.26 -0.81
C PHE A 137 -8.65 3.75 -1.08
N GLU A 138 -8.16 2.91 -0.18
CA GLU A 138 -8.26 1.45 -0.34
C GLU A 138 -9.71 0.97 -0.19
N GLU A 139 -10.49 1.58 0.70
CA GLU A 139 -11.92 1.29 0.82
C GLU A 139 -12.67 1.64 -0.46
N ASP A 140 -12.36 2.79 -1.06
CA ASP A 140 -12.94 3.21 -2.34
C ASP A 140 -12.51 2.23 -3.46
N THR A 141 -11.27 1.79 -3.44
CA THR A 141 -10.77 0.79 -4.39
C THR A 141 -11.59 -0.50 -4.32
N VAL A 142 -11.86 -0.97 -3.11
CA VAL A 142 -12.69 -2.18 -2.91
C VAL A 142 -14.07 -1.99 -3.56
N GLU A 143 -14.72 -0.86 -3.30
CA GLU A 143 -16.04 -0.58 -3.85
C GLU A 143 -16.03 -0.52 -5.39
N ARG A 144 -15.03 0.13 -5.97
CA ARG A 144 -14.89 0.24 -7.43
C ARG A 144 -14.63 -1.12 -8.08
N MET A 145 -13.83 -1.95 -7.44
CA MET A 145 -13.50 -3.28 -7.98
C MET A 145 -14.68 -4.24 -7.95
N LYS A 146 -15.64 -4.05 -7.07
CA LYS A 146 -16.84 -4.89 -7.03
C LYS A 146 -17.60 -4.91 -8.35
N GLU A 147 -17.54 -3.84 -9.13
CA GLU A 147 -18.21 -3.78 -10.43
C GLU A 147 -17.67 -4.80 -11.44
N TYR A 148 -16.45 -5.29 -11.22
CA TYR A 148 -15.79 -6.23 -12.14
C TYR A 148 -15.88 -7.69 -11.71
N LEU A 149 -16.44 -7.96 -10.53
CA LEU A 149 -16.56 -9.32 -9.98
C LEU A 149 -17.57 -10.19 -10.75
#